data_3c0ced14d231d0104d50d81549fb65e5
#
_entry.id   3c0ced14d231d0104d50d81549fb65e5
#
_cell.length_a   1.000
_cell.length_b   1.000
_cell.length_c   1.000
_cell.angle_alpha   90.00
_cell.angle_beta   90.00
_cell.angle_gamma   90.00
#
_symmetry.space_group_name_H-M   'P 1'
#
loop_
_entity.id
_entity.type
_entity.pdbx_description
1 polymer ?
#
loop_
_entity_poly.entity_id
_entity_poly.type
_entity_poly.pdbx_seq_one_letter_code
_entity_poly.pdbx_strand_id
1 'polypeptide(L)'
;MQVWQWAPAVCRGGRRRALRRGYNTRQRPIQVAIVGSGPAGFYSAYRLQKKVADARIDMYEQLPVPYGLARYGVAPDHAEVKKCTETLIDVAKHPAFNFAGNVPIGNGDGQLPLKSLAPHYDAVIFAYGAGKDKKLNLPGEELRGVVSARAFVGWYNGLPEHADLAPDLTAGDTAVVIGQGNVALDVTRILVAPLDQLRTTDIAEEAVAALSKSRIREVKVVGRRGPLQAPYTIKELRELMHMPGLGFKPPPEPWDDLMGVERKKLPRQLKRIAELLEKGAKTPLDQSQKAWQLGYLRSPAAFLSSNNDTLEAVGFEQMAYNQPVSSILTGDPQADLNAIRALKVHPASPSNKTLIRAGLAFRSVGYQSTALDGMSGIGVPFDHNTGIIPNDRWGRVLSPIEGPAGPLTAKHVPGMYCAGWVKRGPTGVIASTLDDAFTTADIVARDWEEGTRFIEGERKGGWGEVRRVVEGRGIRWVGWREWERIDEVERERGRARGKVREKIRRVEEMLKVLDG
;
A
#
# COMPACT_ATOMS: atom_id res chain seq x y z
N MET A 1 37.14 17.60 -25.13
CA MET A 1 37.41 16.89 -26.40
C MET A 1 38.41 15.79 -26.14
N GLN A 2 37.98 14.56 -26.00
CA GLN A 2 38.75 13.33 -26.30
C GLN A 2 37.74 12.21 -26.45
N VAL A 3 37.57 11.81 -27.71
CA VAL A 3 36.69 10.74 -28.18
C VAL A 3 37.49 9.44 -28.04
N TRP A 4 36.96 8.48 -27.29
CA TRP A 4 37.49 7.10 -27.29
C TRP A 4 36.67 6.26 -28.27
N GLN A 5 37.32 5.96 -29.42
CA GLN A 5 36.86 4.97 -30.40
C GLN A 5 37.22 3.58 -29.89
N TRP A 6 36.23 2.70 -29.83
CA TRP A 6 36.45 1.25 -29.67
C TRP A 6 36.36 0.58 -31.04
N ALA A 7 37.49 -0.01 -31.45
CA ALA A 7 37.57 -0.87 -32.63
C ALA A 7 37.12 -2.30 -32.28
N PRO A 8 36.42 -3.02 -33.17
CA PRO A 8 36.00 -4.39 -32.89
C PRO A 8 37.14 -5.38 -33.16
N ALA A 9 37.41 -6.25 -32.18
CA ALA A 9 38.29 -7.39 -32.33
C ALA A 9 37.62 -8.48 -33.18
N VAL A 10 38.23 -8.80 -34.30
CA VAL A 10 37.83 -9.92 -35.18
C VAL A 10 38.34 -11.22 -34.54
N CYS A 11 37.43 -12.04 -34.00
CA CYS A 11 37.70 -13.43 -33.67
C CYS A 11 37.18 -14.37 -34.77
N ARG A 12 38.12 -15.11 -35.36
CA ARG A 12 37.88 -16.13 -36.38
C ARG A 12 37.19 -17.37 -35.80
N GLY A 13 36.19 -17.85 -36.51
CA GLY A 13 35.90 -19.28 -36.75
C GLY A 13 35.62 -20.16 -35.53
N GLY A 14 34.46 -20.05 -34.91
CA GLY A 14 33.83 -21.12 -34.11
C GLY A 14 32.47 -21.50 -34.71
N ARG A 15 32.28 -22.77 -35.06
CA ARG A 15 31.04 -23.30 -35.59
C ARG A 15 29.88 -22.86 -34.71
N ARG A 16 29.00 -21.98 -35.22
CA ARG A 16 27.70 -21.63 -34.61
C ARG A 16 26.86 -22.91 -34.57
N ARG A 17 26.85 -23.56 -33.40
CA ARG A 17 25.70 -24.40 -33.07
C ARG A 17 24.50 -23.46 -33.05
N ALA A 18 23.66 -23.55 -34.07
CA ALA A 18 22.32 -22.97 -34.06
C ALA A 18 21.62 -23.56 -32.83
N LEU A 19 21.51 -22.73 -31.75
CA LEU A 19 20.58 -22.98 -30.68
C LEU A 19 19.20 -23.02 -31.40
N ARG A 20 18.69 -24.22 -31.63
CA ARG A 20 17.30 -24.44 -31.98
C ARG A 20 16.52 -23.74 -30.83
N ARG A 21 15.92 -22.59 -31.11
CA ARG A 21 14.83 -22.05 -30.31
C ARG A 21 13.81 -23.20 -30.29
N GLY A 22 13.72 -23.89 -29.16
CA GLY A 22 12.65 -24.81 -28.90
C GLY A 22 11.38 -23.98 -28.91
N TYR A 23 10.62 -24.03 -30.01
CA TYR A 23 9.25 -23.55 -30.02
C TYR A 23 8.53 -24.31 -28.92
N ASN A 24 7.96 -23.58 -27.99
CA ASN A 24 7.16 -24.13 -26.91
C ASN A 24 6.00 -24.95 -27.56
N THR A 25 6.04 -26.26 -27.42
CA THR A 25 5.04 -27.18 -27.98
C THR A 25 3.74 -27.22 -27.18
N ARG A 26 3.52 -26.26 -26.25
CA ARG A 26 2.26 -26.16 -25.52
C ARG A 26 1.19 -25.64 -26.47
N GLN A 27 0.35 -26.54 -26.97
CA GLN A 27 -0.69 -26.27 -27.96
C GLN A 27 -1.92 -25.51 -27.42
N ARG A 28 -1.86 -24.95 -26.19
CA ARG A 28 -2.98 -24.28 -25.56
C ARG A 28 -2.57 -22.98 -24.87
N PRO A 29 -3.52 -22.05 -24.72
CA PRO A 29 -3.33 -20.82 -23.92
C PRO A 29 -2.94 -21.11 -22.47
N ILE A 30 -2.07 -20.28 -21.90
CA ILE A 30 -1.82 -20.29 -20.46
C ILE A 30 -3.07 -19.83 -19.70
N GLN A 31 -3.41 -20.54 -18.63
CA GLN A 31 -4.48 -20.17 -17.68
C GLN A 31 -3.86 -19.58 -16.43
N VAL A 32 -4.18 -18.32 -16.10
CA VAL A 32 -3.60 -17.61 -14.96
C VAL A 32 -4.68 -17.10 -14.03
N ALA A 33 -4.60 -17.48 -12.76
CA ALA A 33 -5.38 -16.85 -11.71
C ALA A 33 -4.61 -15.68 -11.10
N ILE A 34 -5.25 -14.54 -10.91
CA ILE A 34 -4.71 -13.41 -10.15
C ILE A 34 -5.57 -13.21 -8.91
N VAL A 35 -4.97 -13.33 -7.73
CA VAL A 35 -5.66 -13.13 -6.45
C VAL A 35 -5.42 -11.71 -5.97
N GLY A 36 -6.44 -10.90 -6.03
CA GLY A 36 -6.44 -9.47 -5.71
C GLY A 36 -6.52 -8.56 -6.94
N SER A 37 -7.50 -7.69 -6.98
CA SER A 37 -7.79 -6.74 -8.06
C SER A 37 -7.28 -5.32 -7.78
N GLY A 38 -6.28 -5.19 -6.91
CA GLY A 38 -5.58 -3.92 -6.71
C GLY A 38 -4.66 -3.56 -7.89
N PRO A 39 -3.92 -2.45 -7.82
CA PRO A 39 -2.99 -2.02 -8.88
C PRO A 39 -2.03 -3.12 -9.32
N ALA A 40 -1.46 -3.90 -8.37
CA ALA A 40 -0.53 -4.97 -8.71
C ALA A 40 -1.17 -6.07 -9.57
N GLY A 41 -2.40 -6.47 -9.25
CA GLY A 41 -3.15 -7.47 -10.03
C GLY A 41 -3.43 -6.99 -11.45
N PHE A 42 -3.99 -5.80 -11.59
CA PHE A 42 -4.30 -5.23 -12.91
C PHE A 42 -3.06 -4.96 -13.76
N TYR A 43 -1.97 -4.41 -13.18
CA TYR A 43 -0.74 -4.21 -13.93
C TYR A 43 -0.10 -5.54 -14.36
N SER A 44 -0.17 -6.58 -13.53
CA SER A 44 0.26 -7.93 -13.92
C SER A 44 -0.57 -8.47 -15.07
N ALA A 45 -1.90 -8.33 -15.02
CA ALA A 45 -2.80 -8.74 -16.10
C ALA A 45 -2.51 -7.97 -17.40
N TYR A 46 -2.42 -6.64 -17.33
CA TYR A 46 -2.09 -5.80 -18.48
C TYR A 46 -0.79 -6.22 -19.17
N ARG A 47 0.27 -6.40 -18.36
CA ARG A 47 1.58 -6.76 -18.90
C ARG A 47 1.60 -8.15 -19.49
N LEU A 48 0.92 -9.10 -18.84
CA LEU A 48 0.84 -10.50 -19.33
C LEU A 48 0.07 -10.59 -20.65
N GLN A 49 -1.06 -9.89 -20.80
CA GLN A 49 -1.81 -9.78 -22.06
C GLN A 49 -0.95 -9.23 -23.21
N LYS A 50 -0.03 -8.31 -22.92
CA LYS A 50 0.90 -7.75 -23.91
C LYS A 50 2.03 -8.71 -24.28
N LYS A 51 2.41 -9.62 -23.38
CA LYS A 51 3.51 -10.56 -23.57
C LYS A 51 3.06 -11.90 -24.16
N VAL A 52 1.89 -12.38 -23.77
CA VAL A 52 1.31 -13.66 -24.17
C VAL A 52 -0.11 -13.38 -24.67
N ALA A 53 -0.25 -13.20 -25.98
CA ALA A 53 -1.48 -12.68 -26.59
C ALA A 53 -2.72 -13.56 -26.36
N ASP A 54 -2.53 -14.87 -26.18
CA ASP A 54 -3.59 -15.84 -25.92
C ASP A 54 -3.76 -16.20 -24.44
N ALA A 55 -3.07 -15.49 -23.53
CA ALA A 55 -3.21 -15.70 -22.09
C ALA A 55 -4.67 -15.50 -21.63
N ARG A 56 -5.19 -16.47 -20.90
CA ARG A 56 -6.49 -16.38 -20.22
C ARG A 56 -6.27 -16.04 -18.77
N ILE A 57 -6.90 -14.97 -18.31
CA ILE A 57 -6.66 -14.39 -16.99
C ILE A 57 -7.98 -14.27 -16.25
N ASP A 58 -8.06 -14.92 -15.10
CA ASP A 58 -9.19 -14.81 -14.18
C ASP A 58 -8.72 -14.10 -12.91
N MET A 59 -9.34 -12.96 -12.59
CA MET A 59 -8.99 -12.11 -11.47
C MET A 59 -10.02 -12.23 -10.35
N TYR A 60 -9.57 -12.61 -9.16
CA TYR A 60 -10.41 -12.82 -7.98
C TYR A 60 -10.27 -11.65 -7.01
N GLU A 61 -11.41 -11.16 -6.52
CA GLU A 61 -11.47 -10.06 -5.58
C GLU A 61 -12.48 -10.36 -4.46
N GLN A 62 -12.10 -10.06 -3.20
CA GLN A 62 -12.98 -10.29 -2.06
C GLN A 62 -14.18 -9.34 -2.01
N LEU A 63 -14.06 -8.15 -2.60
CA LEU A 63 -15.15 -7.18 -2.69
C LEU A 63 -15.88 -7.29 -4.04
N PRO A 64 -17.16 -6.88 -4.12
CA PRO A 64 -17.88 -6.78 -5.39
C PRO A 64 -17.23 -5.83 -6.40
N VAL A 65 -16.31 -4.99 -5.95
CA VAL A 65 -15.75 -3.86 -6.69
C VAL A 65 -14.22 -3.94 -6.75
N PRO A 66 -13.60 -3.61 -7.90
CA PRO A 66 -12.14 -3.70 -8.11
C PRO A 66 -11.36 -2.49 -7.58
N TYR A 67 -10.06 -2.50 -7.88
CA TYR A 67 -9.06 -1.46 -7.72
C TYR A 67 -8.43 -1.32 -6.33
N GLY A 68 -8.88 -2.05 -5.30
CA GLY A 68 -8.24 -2.08 -3.99
C GLY A 68 -7.89 -0.69 -3.44
N LEU A 69 -6.63 -0.46 -3.08
CA LEU A 69 -6.20 0.82 -2.51
C LEU A 69 -6.14 1.99 -3.51
N ALA A 70 -6.15 1.77 -4.83
CA ALA A 70 -6.36 2.87 -5.77
C ALA A 70 -7.75 3.50 -5.58
N ARG A 71 -8.75 2.70 -5.20
CA ARG A 71 -10.09 3.15 -4.88
C ARG A 71 -10.25 3.58 -3.43
N TYR A 72 -9.72 2.82 -2.47
CA TYR A 72 -10.00 2.94 -1.04
C TYR A 72 -8.85 3.42 -0.18
N GLY A 73 -7.66 3.62 -0.76
CA GLY A 73 -6.46 4.03 -0.03
C GLY A 73 -5.89 5.39 -0.47
N VAL A 74 -6.06 5.76 -1.73
CA VAL A 74 -5.66 7.09 -2.22
C VAL A 74 -6.61 8.13 -1.63
N ALA A 75 -6.05 9.22 -1.11
CA ALA A 75 -6.83 10.29 -0.51
C ALA A 75 -7.85 10.89 -1.50
N PRO A 76 -9.04 11.29 -1.04
CA PRO A 76 -10.13 11.78 -1.90
C PRO A 76 -9.73 13.00 -2.73
N ASP A 77 -8.90 13.87 -2.19
CA ASP A 77 -8.38 15.08 -2.82
C ASP A 77 -7.23 14.82 -3.82
N HIS A 78 -6.78 13.58 -3.98
CA HIS A 78 -5.79 13.15 -4.98
C HIS A 78 -6.43 12.46 -6.19
N ALA A 79 -7.41 13.10 -6.81
CA ALA A 79 -8.16 12.56 -7.94
C ALA A 79 -7.25 12.17 -9.12
N GLU A 80 -6.14 12.92 -9.34
CA GLU A 80 -5.17 12.65 -10.39
C GLU A 80 -4.46 11.30 -10.22
N VAL A 81 -4.23 10.87 -8.97
CA VAL A 81 -3.63 9.57 -8.68
C VAL A 81 -4.62 8.43 -8.97
N LYS A 82 -5.92 8.66 -8.72
CA LYS A 82 -6.99 7.70 -9.00
C LYS A 82 -7.23 7.47 -10.50
N LYS A 83 -6.79 8.39 -11.38
CA LYS A 83 -6.87 8.23 -12.85
C LYS A 83 -6.10 7.01 -13.37
N CYS A 84 -5.16 6.45 -12.60
CA CYS A 84 -4.53 5.19 -12.98
C CYS A 84 -5.55 4.08 -13.25
N THR A 85 -6.75 4.12 -12.65
CA THR A 85 -7.82 3.15 -12.88
C THR A 85 -8.38 3.19 -14.29
N GLU A 86 -8.32 4.33 -14.99
CA GLU A 86 -8.78 4.46 -16.39
C GLU A 86 -7.97 3.55 -17.33
N THR A 87 -6.65 3.47 -17.12
CA THR A 87 -5.78 2.56 -17.90
C THR A 87 -6.09 1.09 -17.59
N LEU A 88 -6.57 0.79 -16.36
CA LEU A 88 -6.87 -0.56 -15.93
C LEU A 88 -8.19 -1.10 -16.53
N ILE A 89 -9.10 -0.22 -16.96
CA ILE A 89 -10.34 -0.60 -17.66
C ILE A 89 -10.04 -1.34 -18.97
N ASP A 90 -8.96 -0.98 -19.67
CA ASP A 90 -8.60 -1.64 -20.93
C ASP A 90 -8.24 -3.12 -20.77
N VAL A 91 -7.76 -3.50 -19.58
CA VAL A 91 -7.52 -4.92 -19.23
C VAL A 91 -8.83 -5.72 -19.27
N ALA A 92 -9.90 -5.14 -18.72
CA ALA A 92 -11.19 -5.78 -18.60
C ALA A 92 -11.94 -5.91 -19.95
N LYS A 93 -11.58 -5.11 -20.94
CA LYS A 93 -12.14 -5.21 -22.31
C LYS A 93 -11.59 -6.40 -23.09
N HIS A 94 -10.49 -7.02 -22.62
CA HIS A 94 -9.89 -8.15 -23.32
C HIS A 94 -10.78 -9.39 -23.20
N PRO A 95 -11.12 -10.08 -24.31
CA PRO A 95 -12.09 -11.19 -24.30
C PRO A 95 -11.62 -12.42 -23.49
N ALA A 96 -10.32 -12.55 -23.26
CA ALA A 96 -9.72 -13.61 -22.43
C ALA A 96 -9.47 -13.17 -20.98
N PHE A 97 -10.05 -12.04 -20.53
CA PHE A 97 -10.02 -11.58 -19.15
C PHE A 97 -11.38 -11.80 -18.50
N ASN A 98 -11.38 -12.29 -17.27
CA ASN A 98 -12.57 -12.41 -16.46
C ASN A 98 -12.33 -11.83 -15.06
N PHE A 99 -13.30 -11.10 -14.54
CA PHE A 99 -13.31 -10.56 -13.19
C PHE A 99 -14.34 -11.32 -12.35
N ALA A 100 -13.91 -11.85 -11.22
CA ALA A 100 -14.72 -12.54 -10.23
C ALA A 100 -14.65 -11.79 -8.90
N GLY A 101 -15.46 -10.75 -8.78
CA GLY A 101 -15.64 -9.97 -7.54
C GLY A 101 -16.55 -10.70 -6.57
N ASN A 102 -16.50 -10.27 -5.29
CA ASN A 102 -17.20 -10.91 -4.17
C ASN A 102 -16.85 -12.40 -3.98
N VAL A 103 -15.62 -12.77 -4.34
CA VAL A 103 -15.09 -14.14 -4.18
C VAL A 103 -13.87 -14.10 -3.24
N PRO A 104 -14.08 -14.05 -1.93
CA PRO A 104 -12.99 -14.07 -0.97
C PRO A 104 -12.27 -15.44 -1.02
N ILE A 105 -10.94 -15.39 -0.99
CA ILE A 105 -10.10 -16.59 -0.98
C ILE A 105 -9.79 -17.00 0.45
N GLY A 106 -10.08 -18.26 0.80
CA GLY A 106 -9.85 -18.80 2.13
C GLY A 106 -10.58 -20.12 2.35
N ASN A 107 -10.55 -20.64 3.57
CA ASN A 107 -11.17 -21.92 3.95
C ASN A 107 -12.48 -21.79 4.72
N GLY A 108 -12.90 -20.56 5.05
CA GLY A 108 -14.15 -20.28 5.76
C GLY A 108 -15.41 -20.49 4.90
N ASP A 109 -16.56 -20.39 5.57
CA ASP A 109 -17.84 -20.37 4.87
C ASP A 109 -17.92 -19.14 3.96
N GLY A 110 -18.51 -19.31 2.77
CA GLY A 110 -18.56 -18.25 1.77
C GLY A 110 -17.22 -17.85 1.16
N GLN A 111 -16.16 -18.65 1.34
CA GLN A 111 -14.86 -18.42 0.74
C GLN A 111 -14.48 -19.52 -0.24
N LEU A 112 -13.63 -19.20 -1.21
CA LEU A 112 -13.10 -20.13 -2.20
C LEU A 112 -11.74 -20.66 -1.72
N PRO A 113 -11.58 -21.98 -1.43
CA PRO A 113 -10.31 -22.53 -1.01
C PRO A 113 -9.26 -22.53 -2.12
N LEU A 114 -8.01 -22.16 -1.79
CA LEU A 114 -6.89 -22.20 -2.73
C LEU A 114 -6.67 -23.58 -3.34
N LYS A 115 -6.88 -24.66 -2.57
CA LYS A 115 -6.80 -26.04 -3.06
C LYS A 115 -7.84 -26.38 -4.14
N SER A 116 -8.97 -25.66 -4.14
CA SER A 116 -10.02 -25.83 -5.16
C SER A 116 -9.81 -24.88 -6.36
N LEU A 117 -9.05 -23.80 -6.18
CA LEU A 117 -8.72 -22.84 -7.24
C LEU A 117 -7.49 -23.29 -8.04
N ALA A 118 -6.37 -23.54 -7.38
CA ALA A 118 -5.06 -23.70 -8.01
C ALA A 118 -5.00 -24.80 -9.08
N PRO A 119 -5.63 -25.99 -8.95
CA PRO A 119 -5.56 -27.03 -9.96
C PRO A 119 -6.10 -26.63 -11.33
N HIS A 120 -6.97 -25.63 -11.42
CA HIS A 120 -7.59 -25.17 -12.67
C HIS A 120 -6.74 -24.16 -13.44
N TYR A 121 -5.56 -23.80 -12.93
CA TYR A 121 -4.64 -22.82 -13.53
C TYR A 121 -3.24 -23.38 -13.72
N ASP A 122 -2.53 -22.83 -14.71
CA ASP A 122 -1.10 -23.06 -14.87
C ASP A 122 -0.31 -22.24 -13.84
N ALA A 123 -0.75 -21.00 -13.62
CA ALA A 123 -0.12 -20.11 -12.67
C ALA A 123 -1.12 -19.40 -11.76
N VAL A 124 -0.70 -19.11 -10.53
CA VAL A 124 -1.39 -18.22 -9.60
C VAL A 124 -0.46 -17.07 -9.24
N ILE A 125 -0.94 -15.84 -9.44
CA ILE A 125 -0.25 -14.60 -9.04
C ILE A 125 -0.96 -14.03 -7.82
N PHE A 126 -0.28 -14.04 -6.66
CA PHE A 126 -0.78 -13.41 -5.45
C PHE A 126 -0.50 -11.90 -5.50
N ALA A 127 -1.55 -11.08 -5.58
CA ALA A 127 -1.50 -9.63 -5.71
C ALA A 127 -2.46 -8.91 -4.75
N TYR A 128 -2.84 -9.56 -3.64
CA TYR A 128 -3.87 -9.10 -2.69
C TYR A 128 -3.41 -8.00 -1.73
N GLY A 129 -2.16 -7.56 -1.83
CA GLY A 129 -1.65 -6.39 -1.12
C GLY A 129 -1.48 -6.60 0.39
N ALA A 130 -1.81 -5.57 1.18
CA ALA A 130 -1.67 -5.54 2.62
C ALA A 130 -3.01 -5.11 3.27
N GLY A 131 -3.74 -6.08 3.77
CA GLY A 131 -5.09 -5.90 4.31
C GLY A 131 -5.13 -5.47 5.78
N LYS A 132 -4.02 -5.48 6.52
CA LYS A 132 -3.94 -5.09 7.93
C LYS A 132 -2.92 -3.99 8.17
N ASP A 133 -2.92 -3.43 9.37
CA ASP A 133 -1.91 -2.49 9.85
C ASP A 133 -1.14 -3.08 11.03
N LYS A 134 0.05 -2.55 11.24
CA LYS A 134 0.91 -2.93 12.36
C LYS A 134 0.37 -2.34 13.65
N LYS A 135 0.39 -3.14 14.72
CA LYS A 135 0.17 -2.67 16.08
C LYS A 135 1.48 -2.17 16.71
N LEU A 136 1.35 -1.26 17.67
CA LEU A 136 2.48 -0.80 18.48
C LEU A 136 2.73 -1.72 19.67
N ASN A 137 1.71 -2.45 20.12
CA ASN A 137 1.69 -3.31 21.30
C ASN A 137 2.10 -2.53 22.56
N LEU A 138 1.56 -1.32 22.71
CA LEU A 138 1.81 -0.42 23.82
C LEU A 138 0.62 -0.40 24.80
N PRO A 139 0.88 -0.12 26.09
CA PRO A 139 -0.19 0.06 27.07
C PRO A 139 -1.21 1.12 26.60
N GLY A 140 -2.49 0.82 26.72
CA GLY A 140 -3.59 1.68 26.35
C GLY A 140 -3.89 1.79 24.84
N GLU A 141 -3.27 0.96 24.00
CA GLU A 141 -3.51 0.98 22.55
C GLU A 141 -4.98 0.65 22.18
N GLU A 142 -5.73 0.04 23.10
CA GLU A 142 -7.14 -0.34 22.92
C GLU A 142 -8.14 0.73 23.41
N LEU A 143 -7.67 1.86 23.95
CA LEU A 143 -8.51 2.95 24.44
C LEU A 143 -9.33 3.57 23.29
N ARG A 144 -10.57 3.95 23.58
CA ARG A 144 -11.37 4.75 22.64
C ARG A 144 -10.64 6.05 22.36
N GLY A 145 -10.57 6.43 21.10
CA GLY A 145 -9.76 7.55 20.62
C GLY A 145 -8.40 7.12 20.04
N VAL A 146 -7.97 5.85 20.19
CA VAL A 146 -6.81 5.31 19.49
C VAL A 146 -7.27 4.58 18.23
N VAL A 147 -7.00 5.13 17.07
CA VAL A 147 -7.53 4.68 15.77
C VAL A 147 -6.38 4.24 14.85
N SER A 148 -6.57 3.17 14.10
CA SER A 148 -5.68 2.83 13.00
C SER A 148 -5.78 3.88 11.89
N ALA A 149 -4.64 4.42 11.42
CA ALA A 149 -4.64 5.31 10.26
C ALA A 149 -5.18 4.60 9.01
N ARG A 150 -4.92 3.28 8.84
CA ARG A 150 -5.49 2.47 7.76
C ARG A 150 -7.02 2.42 7.85
N ALA A 151 -7.56 2.16 9.04
CA ALA A 151 -9.00 2.12 9.26
C ALA A 151 -9.65 3.48 8.99
N PHE A 152 -9.04 4.58 9.44
CA PHE A 152 -9.52 5.94 9.18
C PHE A 152 -9.47 6.27 7.67
N VAL A 153 -8.39 5.91 6.96
CA VAL A 153 -8.28 6.06 5.50
C VAL A 153 -9.36 5.26 4.78
N GLY A 154 -9.58 4.01 5.19
CA GLY A 154 -10.66 3.17 4.65
C GLY A 154 -12.04 3.77 4.90
N TRP A 155 -12.28 4.27 6.10
CA TRP A 155 -13.55 4.87 6.50
C TRP A 155 -13.89 6.11 5.65
N TYR A 156 -12.99 7.08 5.54
CA TYR A 156 -13.30 8.27 4.74
C TYR A 156 -13.34 7.99 3.23
N ASN A 157 -12.71 6.91 2.78
CA ASN A 157 -12.81 6.44 1.39
C ASN A 157 -14.00 5.49 1.14
N GLY A 158 -14.81 5.16 2.15
CA GLY A 158 -15.99 4.31 2.02
C GLY A 158 -15.67 2.82 1.84
N LEU A 159 -14.53 2.33 2.38
CA LEU A 159 -14.21 0.90 2.39
C LEU A 159 -15.18 0.13 3.28
N PRO A 160 -15.87 -0.93 2.77
CA PRO A 160 -16.87 -1.67 3.54
C PRO A 160 -16.40 -2.21 4.88
N GLU A 161 -15.16 -2.70 4.98
CA GLU A 161 -14.54 -3.18 6.23
C GLU A 161 -14.63 -2.16 7.38
N HIS A 162 -14.66 -0.87 7.06
CA HIS A 162 -14.66 0.23 8.02
C HIS A 162 -15.94 1.08 7.99
N ALA A 163 -17.02 0.53 7.43
CA ALA A 163 -18.30 1.25 7.35
C ALA A 163 -18.85 1.67 8.71
N ASP A 164 -18.60 0.89 9.76
CA ASP A 164 -19.08 1.13 11.12
C ASP A 164 -18.07 1.88 12.00
N LEU A 165 -16.91 2.27 11.44
CA LEU A 165 -15.97 3.10 12.19
C LEU A 165 -16.58 4.48 12.48
N ALA A 166 -16.58 4.87 13.74
CA ALA A 166 -17.12 6.14 14.22
C ALA A 166 -16.06 6.91 15.03
N PRO A 167 -15.06 7.52 14.37
CA PRO A 167 -14.04 8.28 15.08
C PRO A 167 -14.66 9.52 15.72
N ASP A 168 -14.46 9.69 17.03
CA ASP A 168 -14.93 10.87 17.73
C ASP A 168 -14.01 12.06 17.46
N LEU A 169 -14.34 12.84 16.43
CA LEU A 169 -13.61 14.06 16.05
C LEU A 169 -13.94 15.25 16.97
N THR A 170 -14.80 15.05 17.97
CA THR A 170 -15.17 16.07 18.96
C THR A 170 -14.48 15.91 20.31
N ALA A 171 -13.75 14.80 20.52
CA ALA A 171 -13.12 14.45 21.79
C ALA A 171 -12.06 15.45 22.29
N GLY A 172 -11.60 16.36 21.44
CA GLY A 172 -10.64 17.41 21.81
C GLY A 172 -10.31 18.31 20.62
N ASP A 173 -9.44 19.27 20.86
CA ASP A 173 -8.94 20.19 19.82
C ASP A 173 -7.62 19.73 19.19
N THR A 174 -6.98 18.72 19.77
CA THR A 174 -5.69 18.20 19.36
C THR A 174 -5.80 16.72 18.98
N ALA A 175 -5.26 16.37 17.81
CA ALA A 175 -5.06 14.99 17.38
C ALA A 175 -3.55 14.68 17.26
N VAL A 176 -3.17 13.44 17.58
CA VAL A 176 -1.80 12.95 17.43
C VAL A 176 -1.76 11.89 16.32
N VAL A 177 -0.84 12.04 15.38
CA VAL A 177 -0.57 11.01 14.34
C VAL A 177 0.80 10.42 14.63
N ILE A 178 0.85 9.12 14.93
CA ILE A 178 2.07 8.39 15.25
C ILE A 178 2.63 7.74 13.99
N GLY A 179 3.74 8.26 13.49
CA GLY A 179 4.35 7.92 12.21
C GLY A 179 4.44 9.12 11.29
N GLN A 180 5.39 9.10 10.36
CA GLN A 180 5.70 10.23 9.48
C GLN A 180 5.81 9.79 8.01
N GLY A 181 4.99 8.81 7.58
CA GLY A 181 4.82 8.42 6.18
C GLY A 181 3.79 9.29 5.46
N ASN A 182 3.61 9.07 4.15
CA ASN A 182 2.61 9.78 3.35
C ASN A 182 1.19 9.61 3.92
N VAL A 183 0.83 8.42 4.39
CA VAL A 183 -0.48 8.17 5.03
C VAL A 183 -0.68 9.04 6.28
N ALA A 184 0.38 9.30 7.07
CA ALA A 184 0.29 10.20 8.21
C ALA A 184 -0.02 11.65 7.78
N LEU A 185 0.59 12.10 6.68
CA LEU A 185 0.31 13.41 6.10
C LEU A 185 -1.08 13.46 5.46
N ASP A 186 -1.55 12.39 4.81
CA ASP A 186 -2.92 12.28 4.29
C ASP A 186 -3.95 12.39 5.41
N VAL A 187 -3.78 11.63 6.50
CA VAL A 187 -4.66 11.71 7.69
C VAL A 187 -4.67 13.15 8.24
N THR A 188 -3.48 13.76 8.37
CA THR A 188 -3.36 15.16 8.82
C THR A 188 -4.13 16.09 7.91
N ARG A 189 -3.93 15.97 6.60
CA ARG A 189 -4.58 16.81 5.58
C ARG A 189 -6.10 16.71 5.65
N ILE A 190 -6.66 15.49 5.70
CA ILE A 190 -8.10 15.28 5.80
C ILE A 190 -8.70 15.88 7.08
N LEU A 191 -8.00 15.81 8.22
CA LEU A 191 -8.46 16.39 9.48
C LEU A 191 -8.49 17.94 9.47
N VAL A 192 -7.61 18.57 8.70
CA VAL A 192 -7.45 20.02 8.71
C VAL A 192 -7.96 20.72 7.45
N ALA A 193 -8.21 20.00 6.36
CA ALA A 193 -8.63 20.57 5.09
C ALA A 193 -9.94 21.36 5.19
N PRO A 194 -10.12 22.40 4.37
CA PRO A 194 -11.41 23.06 4.20
C PRO A 194 -12.46 22.05 3.71
N LEU A 195 -13.60 21.98 4.43
CA LEU A 195 -14.62 20.98 4.18
C LEU A 195 -15.23 21.07 2.78
N ASP A 196 -15.36 22.29 2.24
CA ASP A 196 -15.94 22.54 0.93
C ASP A 196 -15.09 21.94 -0.21
N GLN A 197 -13.76 21.86 -0.02
CA GLN A 197 -12.88 21.18 -0.96
C GLN A 197 -13.10 19.66 -0.93
N LEU A 198 -13.29 19.09 0.26
CA LEU A 198 -13.52 17.65 0.42
C LEU A 198 -14.90 17.24 -0.13
N ARG A 199 -15.92 18.06 0.03
CA ARG A 199 -17.29 17.77 -0.40
C ARG A 199 -17.44 17.49 -1.90
N THR A 200 -16.55 18.03 -2.72
CA THR A 200 -16.58 17.82 -4.19
C THR A 200 -15.85 16.55 -4.63
N THR A 201 -15.17 15.87 -3.72
CA THR A 201 -14.37 14.67 -3.99
C THR A 201 -15.21 13.39 -3.84
N ASP A 202 -14.58 12.23 -3.90
CA ASP A 202 -15.20 10.93 -3.63
C ASP A 202 -15.15 10.50 -2.16
N ILE A 203 -14.96 11.43 -1.23
CA ILE A 203 -15.02 11.18 0.22
C ILE A 203 -16.42 10.69 0.62
N ALA A 204 -16.50 9.74 1.55
CA ALA A 204 -17.77 9.25 2.05
C ALA A 204 -18.57 10.34 2.79
N GLU A 205 -19.89 10.37 2.62
CA GLU A 205 -20.75 11.42 3.20
C GLU A 205 -20.73 11.41 4.72
N GLU A 206 -20.65 10.24 5.34
CA GLU A 206 -20.51 10.11 6.79
C GLU A 206 -19.22 10.72 7.32
N ALA A 207 -18.13 10.64 6.51
CA ALA A 207 -16.88 11.29 6.86
C ALA A 207 -17.03 12.83 6.76
N VAL A 208 -17.71 13.34 5.74
CA VAL A 208 -18.04 14.77 5.63
C VAL A 208 -18.87 15.22 6.82
N ALA A 209 -19.90 14.46 7.19
CA ALA A 209 -20.76 14.76 8.33
C ALA A 209 -20.00 14.77 9.67
N ALA A 210 -19.06 13.82 9.87
CA ALA A 210 -18.21 13.80 11.06
C ALA A 210 -17.20 14.95 11.07
N LEU A 211 -16.53 15.22 9.95
CA LEU A 211 -15.57 16.30 9.81
C LEU A 211 -16.22 17.70 10.02
N SER A 212 -17.50 17.87 9.63
CA SER A 212 -18.24 19.12 9.84
C SER A 212 -18.44 19.46 11.32
N LYS A 213 -18.46 18.44 12.19
CA LYS A 213 -18.58 18.57 13.64
C LYS A 213 -17.23 18.58 14.36
N SER A 214 -16.13 18.41 13.63
CA SER A 214 -14.79 18.27 14.20
C SER A 214 -14.39 19.50 14.99
N ARG A 215 -13.87 19.25 16.20
CA ARG A 215 -13.28 20.29 17.06
C ARG A 215 -11.76 20.39 16.90
N ILE A 216 -11.15 19.53 16.08
CA ILE A 216 -9.70 19.46 15.89
C ILE A 216 -9.20 20.77 15.27
N ARG A 217 -8.28 21.43 15.98
CA ARG A 217 -7.59 22.67 15.59
C ARG A 217 -6.11 22.45 15.37
N GLU A 218 -5.53 21.43 16.04
CA GLU A 218 -4.12 21.12 15.95
C GLU A 218 -3.90 19.63 15.67
N VAL A 219 -2.98 19.31 14.72
CA VAL A 219 -2.54 17.93 14.47
C VAL A 219 -1.03 17.84 14.68
N LYS A 220 -0.60 16.96 15.58
CA LYS A 220 0.82 16.68 15.87
C LYS A 220 1.23 15.35 15.25
N VAL A 221 2.10 15.41 14.25
CA VAL A 221 2.63 14.23 13.54
C VAL A 221 3.98 13.87 14.15
N VAL A 222 4.02 12.77 14.89
CA VAL A 222 5.18 12.40 15.71
C VAL A 222 5.85 11.14 15.20
N GLY A 223 7.19 11.17 15.07
CA GLY A 223 7.98 10.04 14.63
C GLY A 223 9.24 9.79 15.45
N ARG A 224 9.62 8.51 15.55
CA ARG A 224 10.81 8.09 16.29
C ARG A 224 12.15 8.48 15.63
N ARG A 225 12.11 8.85 14.36
CA ARG A 225 13.28 9.22 13.55
C ARG A 225 13.36 10.73 13.39
N GLY A 226 14.51 11.22 12.96
CA GLY A 226 14.71 12.64 12.67
C GLY A 226 14.19 13.05 11.29
N PRO A 227 14.22 14.37 10.99
CA PRO A 227 13.62 14.95 9.78
C PRO A 227 14.22 14.40 8.47
N LEU A 228 15.50 14.08 8.45
CA LEU A 228 16.18 13.55 7.27
C LEU A 228 15.85 12.08 6.96
N GLN A 229 15.24 11.37 7.91
CA GLN A 229 14.86 9.96 7.79
C GLN A 229 13.35 9.78 7.59
N ALA A 230 12.57 10.84 7.66
CA ALA A 230 11.12 10.77 7.52
C ALA A 230 10.75 10.25 6.11
N PRO A 231 9.87 9.23 6.02
CA PRO A 231 9.57 8.58 4.75
C PRO A 231 8.51 9.30 3.89
N TYR A 232 8.01 10.45 4.33
CA TYR A 232 7.10 11.25 3.50
C TYR A 232 7.81 11.82 2.27
N THR A 233 7.04 12.08 1.22
CA THR A 233 7.56 12.72 0.02
C THR A 233 7.49 14.25 0.13
N ILE A 234 8.36 14.95 -0.61
CA ILE A 234 8.32 16.41 -0.68
C ILE A 234 7.00 16.93 -1.27
N LYS A 235 6.32 16.12 -2.09
CA LYS A 235 5.01 16.46 -2.65
C LYS A 235 3.98 16.61 -1.54
N GLU A 236 3.78 15.55 -0.75
CA GLU A 236 2.82 15.52 0.36
C GLU A 236 3.11 16.61 1.41
N LEU A 237 4.40 16.79 1.76
CA LEU A 237 4.82 17.83 2.68
C LEU A 237 4.46 19.23 2.14
N ARG A 238 4.71 19.47 0.85
CA ARG A 238 4.42 20.76 0.20
C ARG A 238 2.93 21.06 0.14
N GLU A 239 2.09 20.06 -0.05
CA GLU A 239 0.64 20.23 -0.06
C GLU A 239 0.13 20.78 1.29
N LEU A 240 0.57 20.20 2.41
CA LEU A 240 0.25 20.73 3.73
C LEU A 240 0.82 22.13 3.95
N MET A 241 2.08 22.37 3.58
CA MET A 241 2.71 23.70 3.73
C MET A 241 2.04 24.80 2.89
N HIS A 242 1.33 24.43 1.84
CA HIS A 242 0.64 25.36 0.94
C HIS A 242 -0.86 25.45 1.16
N MET A 243 -1.41 24.64 2.07
CA MET A 243 -2.86 24.65 2.34
C MET A 243 -3.34 25.98 2.90
N PRO A 244 -4.35 26.61 2.29
CA PRO A 244 -4.89 27.89 2.78
C PRO A 244 -5.43 27.77 4.22
N GLY A 245 -5.16 28.75 5.05
CA GLY A 245 -5.64 28.81 6.44
C GLY A 245 -5.01 27.82 7.41
N LEU A 246 -3.99 27.06 6.97
CA LEU A 246 -3.27 26.09 7.79
C LEU A 246 -1.88 26.62 8.13
N GLY A 247 -1.60 26.80 9.44
CA GLY A 247 -0.29 27.18 9.97
C GLY A 247 0.58 25.96 10.27
N PHE A 248 1.88 26.13 10.15
CA PHE A 248 2.86 25.13 10.57
C PHE A 248 3.59 25.60 11.82
N LYS A 249 3.50 24.82 12.91
CA LYS A 249 4.28 25.05 14.12
C LYS A 249 5.64 24.35 13.95
N PRO A 250 6.76 25.06 14.09
CA PRO A 250 8.07 24.41 14.10
C PRO A 250 8.17 23.40 15.26
N PRO A 251 9.03 22.39 15.16
CA PRO A 251 9.33 21.52 16.30
C PRO A 251 9.93 22.36 17.43
N PRO A 252 9.78 21.91 18.70
CA PRO A 252 10.35 22.63 19.83
C PRO A 252 11.87 22.63 19.84
N GLU A 253 12.50 21.62 19.24
CA GLU A 253 13.95 21.54 19.10
C GLU A 253 14.43 22.34 17.89
N PRO A 254 15.61 23.02 17.98
CA PRO A 254 16.22 23.70 16.84
C PRO A 254 16.46 22.76 15.66
N TRP A 255 16.28 23.27 14.44
CA TRP A 255 16.47 22.45 13.22
C TRP A 255 17.89 21.88 13.09
N ASP A 256 18.91 22.65 13.50
CA ASP A 256 20.29 22.20 13.43
C ASP A 256 20.56 20.98 14.33
N ASP A 257 19.96 20.97 15.54
CA ASP A 257 20.06 19.85 16.48
C ASP A 257 19.34 18.62 15.92
N LEU A 258 18.14 18.80 15.34
CA LEU A 258 17.35 17.72 14.76
C LEU A 258 17.99 17.14 13.51
N MET A 259 18.65 17.94 12.69
CA MET A 259 19.31 17.49 11.47
C MET A 259 20.69 16.90 11.77
N GLY A 260 21.40 17.39 12.78
CA GLY A 260 22.71 16.90 13.19
C GLY A 260 23.81 17.11 12.14
N VAL A 261 23.57 18.00 11.15
CA VAL A 261 24.50 18.30 10.07
C VAL A 261 24.13 19.62 9.38
N GLU A 262 25.15 20.36 8.94
CA GLU A 262 24.94 21.58 8.16
C GLU A 262 24.21 21.28 6.84
N ARG A 263 23.14 22.05 6.54
CA ARG A 263 22.31 21.88 5.34
C ARG A 263 23.10 21.82 4.03
N LYS A 264 24.21 22.58 3.92
CA LYS A 264 25.03 22.59 2.70
C LYS A 264 25.66 21.23 2.36
N LYS A 265 25.86 20.37 3.38
CA LYS A 265 26.44 19.03 3.25
C LYS A 265 25.41 17.95 2.90
N LEU A 266 24.12 18.29 2.90
CA LEU A 266 23.05 17.34 2.61
C LEU A 266 22.95 17.01 1.12
N PRO A 267 22.61 15.76 0.75
CA PRO A 267 22.17 15.40 -0.59
C PRO A 267 21.02 16.29 -1.08
N ARG A 268 21.01 16.64 -2.36
CA ARG A 268 20.04 17.59 -2.96
C ARG A 268 18.59 17.33 -2.58
N GLN A 269 18.19 16.05 -2.53
CA GLN A 269 16.83 15.66 -2.17
C GLN A 269 16.48 16.06 -0.73
N LEU A 270 17.35 15.76 0.23
CA LEU A 270 17.15 16.08 1.65
C LEU A 270 17.28 17.58 1.90
N LYS A 271 18.18 18.26 1.19
CA LYS A 271 18.32 19.72 1.25
C LYS A 271 17.01 20.44 0.93
N ARG A 272 16.30 19.99 -0.13
CA ARG A 272 14.99 20.56 -0.50
C ARG A 272 13.92 20.35 0.57
N ILE A 273 13.93 19.19 1.25
CA ILE A 273 13.02 18.92 2.36
C ILE A 273 13.34 19.83 3.53
N ALA A 274 14.62 19.95 3.91
CA ALA A 274 15.07 20.84 4.98
C ALA A 274 14.69 22.30 4.72
N GLU A 275 14.92 22.81 3.51
CA GLU A 275 14.52 24.16 3.10
C GLU A 275 13.01 24.39 3.21
N LEU A 276 12.19 23.40 2.85
CA LEU A 276 10.74 23.50 2.95
C LEU A 276 10.27 23.50 4.41
N LEU A 277 10.87 22.69 5.26
CA LEU A 277 10.58 22.61 6.69
C LEU A 277 10.92 23.90 7.42
N GLU A 278 12.10 24.47 7.15
CA GLU A 278 12.56 25.73 7.75
C GLU A 278 11.72 26.92 7.29
N LYS A 279 11.33 26.94 6.01
CA LYS A 279 10.46 27.97 5.45
C LYS A 279 9.06 27.96 6.09
N GLY A 280 8.56 26.78 6.45
CA GLY A 280 7.24 26.58 7.02
C GLY A 280 6.07 26.77 6.04
N ALA A 281 4.88 26.96 6.59
CA ALA A 281 3.64 27.13 5.82
C ALA A 281 3.55 28.52 5.17
N LYS A 282 2.76 28.59 4.07
CA LYS A 282 2.43 29.86 3.41
C LYS A 282 1.55 30.77 4.28
N THR A 283 0.62 30.18 5.04
CA THR A 283 -0.22 30.92 5.97
C THR A 283 0.56 31.13 7.26
N PRO A 284 0.82 32.37 7.70
CA PRO A 284 1.44 32.65 8.98
C PRO A 284 0.62 32.06 10.14
N LEU A 285 1.30 31.64 11.20
CA LEU A 285 0.64 30.94 12.31
C LEU A 285 -0.40 31.80 13.04
N ASP A 286 -0.16 33.08 13.18
CA ASP A 286 -1.06 34.08 13.75
C ASP A 286 -2.31 34.35 12.91
N GLN A 287 -2.28 34.02 11.62
CA GLN A 287 -3.40 34.15 10.68
C GLN A 287 -4.08 32.81 10.38
N SER A 288 -3.60 31.71 10.97
CA SER A 288 -4.11 30.38 10.70
C SER A 288 -5.31 30.02 11.60
N GLN A 289 -6.31 29.36 11.03
CA GLN A 289 -7.47 28.83 11.76
C GLN A 289 -7.17 27.48 12.41
N LYS A 290 -6.30 26.71 11.79
CA LYS A 290 -5.81 25.40 12.24
C LYS A 290 -4.29 25.37 12.11
N ALA A 291 -3.67 24.49 12.88
CA ALA A 291 -2.22 24.30 12.84
C ALA A 291 -1.84 22.82 12.79
N TRP A 292 -0.66 22.55 12.30
CA TRP A 292 -0.05 21.23 12.42
C TRP A 292 1.43 21.35 12.79
N GLN A 293 1.99 20.29 13.34
CA GLN A 293 3.36 20.24 13.83
C GLN A 293 4.00 18.90 13.49
N LEU A 294 5.29 18.90 13.20
CA LEU A 294 6.11 17.68 13.12
C LEU A 294 6.93 17.54 14.40
N GLY A 295 6.84 16.39 15.06
CA GLY A 295 7.66 16.02 16.21
C GLY A 295 8.62 14.90 15.80
N TYR A 296 9.91 15.08 16.04
CA TYR A 296 10.96 14.15 15.65
C TYR A 296 11.63 13.52 16.86
N LEU A 297 12.33 12.41 16.64
CA LEU A 297 13.09 11.71 17.67
C LEU A 297 12.25 11.42 18.93
N ARG A 298 10.99 10.99 18.72
CA ARG A 298 10.05 10.63 19.79
C ARG A 298 9.36 9.33 19.48
N SER A 299 9.61 8.32 20.31
CA SER A 299 8.96 7.01 20.23
C SER A 299 7.74 6.98 21.15
N PRO A 300 6.55 6.53 20.68
CA PRO A 300 5.42 6.37 21.57
C PRO A 300 5.75 5.33 22.65
N ALA A 301 5.32 5.57 23.87
CA ALA A 301 5.56 4.70 25.01
C ALA A 301 4.27 4.16 25.64
N ALA A 302 3.20 4.96 25.67
CA ALA A 302 1.90 4.56 26.20
C ALA A 302 0.79 5.50 25.71
N PHE A 303 -0.42 5.00 25.70
CA PHE A 303 -1.66 5.77 25.59
C PHE A 303 -2.26 5.87 26.99
N LEU A 304 -2.59 7.07 27.43
CA LEU A 304 -2.95 7.36 28.80
C LEU A 304 -4.41 7.75 28.95
N SER A 305 -5.01 7.28 30.02
CA SER A 305 -6.40 7.52 30.40
C SER A 305 -6.51 7.54 31.93
N SER A 306 -7.30 8.43 32.47
CA SER A 306 -7.62 8.44 33.91
C SER A 306 -8.79 7.50 34.24
N ASN A 307 -9.66 7.21 33.27
CA ASN A 307 -10.86 6.38 33.43
C ASN A 307 -10.73 4.98 32.78
N ASN A 308 -9.58 4.64 32.21
CA ASN A 308 -9.30 3.39 31.50
C ASN A 308 -10.23 3.11 30.29
N ASP A 309 -10.86 4.13 29.73
CA ASP A 309 -11.82 3.97 28.63
C ASP A 309 -11.45 4.88 27.45
N THR A 310 -11.19 6.16 27.69
CA THR A 310 -10.96 7.16 26.64
C THR A 310 -9.55 7.71 26.70
N LEU A 311 -8.96 7.92 25.52
CA LEU A 311 -7.65 8.54 25.40
C LEU A 311 -7.67 9.99 25.92
N GLU A 312 -6.68 10.35 26.73
CA GLU A 312 -6.46 11.72 27.25
C GLU A 312 -5.09 12.28 26.85
N ALA A 313 -4.09 11.41 26.73
CA ALA A 313 -2.75 11.80 26.31
C ALA A 313 -1.97 10.64 25.69
N VAL A 314 -0.95 10.97 24.92
CA VAL A 314 0.05 10.03 24.43
C VAL A 314 1.40 10.36 25.05
N GLY A 315 2.01 9.36 25.69
CA GLY A 315 3.36 9.45 26.25
C GLY A 315 4.41 9.09 25.21
N PHE A 316 5.48 9.86 25.17
CA PHE A 316 6.61 9.63 24.27
C PHE A 316 7.92 9.62 25.03
N GLU A 317 8.85 8.81 24.55
CA GLU A 317 10.24 8.76 24.98
C GLU A 317 11.13 9.43 23.95
N GLN A 318 12.06 10.28 24.43
CA GLN A 318 13.03 10.94 23.56
C GLN A 318 14.01 9.92 22.99
N MET A 319 14.28 10.06 21.69
CA MET A 319 15.26 9.24 20.98
C MET A 319 16.48 10.07 20.62
N ALA A 320 17.59 9.38 20.40
CA ALA A 320 18.83 9.96 19.87
C ALA A 320 19.39 9.11 18.73
N TYR A 321 20.16 9.70 17.86
CA TYR A 321 20.92 8.96 16.86
C TYR A 321 22.03 8.14 17.53
N ASN A 322 22.28 6.93 17.04
CA ASN A 322 23.37 6.08 17.54
C ASN A 322 24.76 6.63 17.22
N GLN A 323 24.87 7.55 16.26
CA GLN A 323 26.09 8.28 15.91
C GLN A 323 25.72 9.59 15.22
N PRO A 324 26.58 10.62 15.23
CA PRO A 324 26.32 11.89 14.57
C PRO A 324 26.06 11.71 13.07
N VAL A 325 25.04 12.40 12.53
CA VAL A 325 24.75 12.38 11.09
C VAL A 325 25.96 12.82 10.26
N SER A 326 26.72 13.79 10.74
CA SER A 326 27.91 14.29 10.06
C SER A 326 29.03 13.26 9.89
N SER A 327 29.09 12.24 10.75
CA SER A 327 30.14 11.22 10.71
C SER A 327 29.92 10.13 9.63
N ILE A 328 28.71 10.05 9.07
CA ILE A 328 28.36 9.05 8.06
C ILE A 328 28.36 9.59 6.63
N LEU A 329 28.59 10.89 6.45
CA LEU A 329 28.60 11.53 5.14
C LEU A 329 29.96 11.32 4.45
N THR A 330 29.92 10.84 3.21
CA THR A 330 31.08 10.57 2.36
C THR A 330 31.27 11.62 1.27
N GLY A 331 30.25 12.43 0.99
CA GLY A 331 30.17 13.34 -0.14
C GLY A 331 29.58 12.72 -1.41
N ASP A 332 29.34 11.41 -1.43
CA ASP A 332 28.55 10.77 -2.49
C ASP A 332 27.05 10.88 -2.17
N PRO A 333 26.26 11.58 -3.00
CA PRO A 333 24.87 11.87 -2.69
C PRO A 333 23.99 10.62 -2.50
N GLN A 334 24.26 9.54 -3.23
CA GLN A 334 23.47 8.32 -3.14
C GLN A 334 23.86 7.48 -1.93
N ALA A 335 25.16 7.34 -1.67
CA ALA A 335 25.68 6.67 -0.50
C ALA A 335 25.22 7.39 0.79
N ASP A 336 25.33 8.71 0.83
CA ASP A 336 24.91 9.54 1.96
C ASP A 336 23.41 9.42 2.23
N LEU A 337 22.57 9.44 1.18
CA LEU A 337 21.14 9.25 1.32
C LEU A 337 20.80 7.88 1.93
N ASN A 338 21.48 6.84 1.47
CA ASN A 338 21.30 5.49 1.98
C ASN A 338 21.78 5.36 3.44
N ALA A 339 22.94 5.93 3.76
CA ALA A 339 23.50 5.94 5.11
C ALA A 339 22.58 6.68 6.11
N ILE A 340 22.09 7.86 5.76
CA ILE A 340 21.14 8.61 6.59
C ILE A 340 19.85 7.79 6.83
N ARG A 341 19.28 7.18 5.80
CA ARG A 341 18.07 6.35 5.93
C ARG A 341 18.29 5.12 6.79
N ALA A 342 19.48 4.54 6.76
CA ALA A 342 19.85 3.37 7.54
C ALA A 342 20.27 3.69 8.99
N LEU A 343 20.51 4.96 9.31
CA LEU A 343 20.95 5.40 10.63
C LEU A 343 19.95 4.98 11.70
N LYS A 344 20.44 4.31 12.74
CA LYS A 344 19.63 3.82 13.84
C LYS A 344 19.43 4.90 14.90
N VAL A 345 18.34 4.78 15.62
CA VAL A 345 18.02 5.60 16.80
C VAL A 345 17.83 4.69 18.02
N HIS A 346 18.13 5.20 19.19
CA HIS A 346 17.95 4.54 20.49
C HIS A 346 17.33 5.53 21.48
N PRO A 347 16.77 5.06 22.62
CA PRO A 347 16.34 5.95 23.69
C PRO A 347 17.47 6.88 24.14
N ALA A 348 17.16 8.17 24.31
CA ALA A 348 18.14 9.15 24.77
C ALA A 348 18.56 8.88 26.22
N SER A 349 19.81 9.22 26.58
CA SER A 349 20.31 9.12 27.94
C SER A 349 20.85 10.49 28.38
N PRO A 350 20.30 11.08 29.46
CA PRO A 350 19.19 10.59 30.28
C PRO A 350 17.86 10.52 29.53
N SER A 351 16.99 9.58 29.92
CA SER A 351 15.67 9.44 29.32
C SER A 351 14.81 10.67 29.64
N ASN A 352 14.27 11.28 28.60
CA ASN A 352 13.31 12.37 28.73
C ASN A 352 11.94 11.90 28.18
N LYS A 353 10.91 12.00 29.01
CA LYS A 353 9.53 11.63 28.67
C LYS A 353 8.70 12.89 28.44
N THR A 354 7.94 12.89 27.37
CA THR A 354 7.02 13.99 27.03
C THR A 354 5.61 13.48 26.91
N LEU A 355 4.64 14.30 27.31
CA LEU A 355 3.22 14.01 27.18
C LEU A 355 2.59 14.97 26.18
N ILE A 356 1.77 14.42 25.29
CA ILE A 356 0.93 15.21 24.39
C ILE A 356 -0.52 14.92 24.74
N ARG A 357 -1.23 15.88 25.28
CA ARG A 357 -2.67 15.78 25.54
C ARG A 357 -3.41 15.74 24.20
N ALA A 358 -4.28 14.75 24.04
CA ALA A 358 -5.08 14.56 22.84
C ALA A 358 -6.22 13.57 23.13
N GLY A 359 -7.42 13.88 22.69
CA GLY A 359 -8.55 12.95 22.73
C GLY A 359 -8.57 11.97 21.56
N LEU A 360 -7.68 12.15 20.58
CA LEU A 360 -7.61 11.31 19.38
C LEU A 360 -6.15 11.06 18.97
N ALA A 361 -5.83 9.78 18.71
CA ALA A 361 -4.52 9.37 18.22
C ALA A 361 -4.64 8.40 17.06
N PHE A 362 -3.86 8.60 16.01
CA PHE A 362 -3.82 7.72 14.83
C PHE A 362 -2.49 6.96 14.77
N ARG A 363 -2.57 5.63 14.71
CA ARG A 363 -1.40 4.78 14.49
C ARG A 363 -1.12 4.69 13.00
N SER A 364 -0.07 5.36 12.51
CA SER A 364 0.37 5.37 11.11
C SER A 364 1.75 4.73 10.97
N VAL A 365 1.90 3.50 11.49
CA VAL A 365 3.18 2.79 11.58
C VAL A 365 3.38 1.72 10.49
N GLY A 366 2.54 1.76 9.48
CA GLY A 366 2.63 0.96 8.27
C GLY A 366 1.58 -0.14 8.17
N TYR A 367 1.34 -0.57 6.93
CA TYR A 367 0.47 -1.69 6.60
C TYR A 367 1.18 -3.03 6.84
N GLN A 368 0.41 -4.12 6.84
CA GLN A 368 0.92 -5.48 6.93
C GLN A 368 0.07 -6.42 6.06
N SER A 369 0.72 -7.23 5.24
CA SER A 369 0.06 -8.35 4.58
C SER A 369 -0.07 -9.51 5.56
N THR A 370 -1.05 -10.37 5.32
CA THR A 370 -1.27 -11.60 6.08
C THR A 370 -1.34 -12.79 5.14
N ALA A 371 -1.03 -13.98 5.63
CA ALA A 371 -1.24 -15.19 4.88
C ALA A 371 -2.73 -15.35 4.54
N LEU A 372 -3.04 -15.87 3.36
CA LEU A 372 -4.37 -16.38 3.05
C LEU A 372 -4.49 -17.81 3.57
N ASP A 373 -5.66 -18.14 4.07
CA ASP A 373 -5.92 -19.50 4.56
C ASP A 373 -5.76 -20.51 3.41
N GLY A 374 -5.03 -21.59 3.71
CA GLY A 374 -4.77 -22.66 2.74
C GLY A 374 -3.52 -22.45 1.88
N MET A 375 -2.74 -21.38 2.03
CA MET A 375 -1.48 -21.18 1.29
C MET A 375 -0.49 -22.32 1.53
N SER A 376 -0.29 -22.73 2.78
CA SER A 376 0.60 -23.85 3.12
C SER A 376 0.17 -25.16 2.47
N GLY A 377 -1.14 -25.38 2.34
CA GLY A 377 -1.71 -26.59 1.70
C GLY A 377 -1.44 -26.69 0.20
N ILE A 378 -1.03 -25.60 -0.45
CA ILE A 378 -0.60 -25.57 -1.87
C ILE A 378 0.91 -25.27 -2.00
N GLY A 379 1.67 -25.42 -0.92
CA GLY A 379 3.12 -25.24 -0.90
C GLY A 379 3.62 -23.79 -0.93
N VAL A 380 2.75 -22.81 -0.70
CA VAL A 380 3.11 -21.39 -0.67
C VAL A 380 3.41 -20.97 0.78
N PRO A 381 4.67 -20.65 1.13
CA PRO A 381 5.01 -20.17 2.46
C PRO A 381 4.64 -18.69 2.62
N PHE A 382 4.55 -18.25 3.89
CA PHE A 382 4.37 -16.85 4.25
C PHE A 382 5.29 -16.49 5.42
N ASP A 383 6.04 -15.41 5.29
CA ASP A 383 6.86 -14.89 6.39
C ASP A 383 6.05 -13.88 7.21
N HIS A 384 5.60 -14.32 8.39
CA HIS A 384 4.81 -13.50 9.31
C HIS A 384 5.59 -12.31 9.90
N ASN A 385 6.92 -12.38 9.96
CA ASN A 385 7.75 -11.31 10.51
C ASN A 385 7.84 -10.13 9.56
N THR A 386 8.09 -10.40 8.29
CA THR A 386 8.17 -9.36 7.26
C THR A 386 6.82 -9.04 6.63
N GLY A 387 5.84 -9.94 6.73
CA GLY A 387 4.52 -9.80 6.13
C GLY A 387 4.56 -9.95 4.60
N ILE A 388 5.36 -10.88 4.07
CA ILE A 388 5.48 -11.13 2.64
C ILE A 388 5.45 -12.63 2.31
N ILE A 389 5.15 -12.94 1.06
CA ILE A 389 5.40 -14.25 0.48
C ILE A 389 6.89 -14.32 0.12
N PRO A 390 7.67 -15.29 0.65
CA PRO A 390 9.07 -15.49 0.25
C PRO A 390 9.18 -15.68 -1.27
N ASN A 391 10.03 -14.88 -1.91
CA ASN A 391 10.13 -14.84 -3.36
C ASN A 391 11.53 -14.43 -3.84
N ASP A 392 11.83 -14.72 -5.12
CA ASP A 392 12.96 -14.09 -5.78
C ASP A 392 12.63 -12.65 -6.20
N ARG A 393 13.64 -11.89 -6.62
CA ARG A 393 13.45 -10.49 -7.02
C ARG A 393 12.46 -10.30 -8.18
N TRP A 394 12.17 -11.36 -8.94
CA TRP A 394 11.24 -11.32 -10.06
C TRP A 394 9.81 -11.72 -9.68
N GLY A 395 9.61 -12.32 -8.50
CA GLY A 395 8.30 -12.65 -7.98
C GLY A 395 7.91 -14.12 -8.08
N ARG A 396 8.85 -15.03 -8.40
CA ARG A 396 8.60 -16.46 -8.21
C ARG A 396 8.56 -16.77 -6.72
N VAL A 397 7.53 -17.46 -6.28
CA VAL A 397 7.42 -17.90 -4.88
C VAL A 397 8.49 -18.94 -4.59
N LEU A 398 9.20 -18.75 -3.47
CA LEU A 398 10.26 -19.62 -3.01
C LEU A 398 9.84 -20.37 -1.75
N SER A 399 9.99 -21.69 -1.77
CA SER A 399 9.85 -22.52 -0.57
C SER A 399 11.24 -22.95 -0.07
N PRO A 400 11.51 -22.86 1.24
CA PRO A 400 12.75 -23.38 1.79
C PRO A 400 12.81 -24.91 1.60
N ILE A 401 14.01 -25.41 1.28
CA ILE A 401 14.29 -26.85 1.29
C ILE A 401 15.12 -27.11 2.54
N GLU A 402 14.56 -27.90 3.45
CA GLU A 402 15.30 -28.38 4.60
C GLU A 402 16.29 -29.45 4.14
N GLY A 403 17.57 -29.18 4.33
CA GLY A 403 18.64 -30.16 4.14
C GLY A 403 19.17 -30.67 5.48
N PRO A 404 19.64 -31.91 5.57
CA PRO A 404 20.02 -32.54 6.86
C PRO A 404 21.25 -31.91 7.55
N ALA A 405 21.98 -30.98 6.95
CA ALA A 405 23.11 -30.26 7.57
C ALA A 405 23.69 -29.09 6.76
N GLY A 406 22.91 -28.38 5.92
CA GLY A 406 23.45 -27.32 5.07
C GLY A 406 22.59 -26.06 4.99
N PRO A 407 23.10 -24.97 4.41
CA PRO A 407 22.31 -23.76 4.24
C PRO A 407 21.04 -24.07 3.46
N LEU A 408 19.92 -23.51 3.93
CA LEU A 408 18.62 -23.60 3.31
C LEU A 408 18.72 -23.14 1.84
N THR A 409 18.55 -24.06 0.90
CA THR A 409 18.38 -23.71 -0.50
C THR A 409 16.90 -23.43 -0.74
N ALA A 410 16.57 -22.33 -1.42
CA ALA A 410 15.19 -22.02 -1.76
C ALA A 410 14.88 -22.52 -3.18
N LYS A 411 13.74 -23.16 -3.36
CA LYS A 411 13.27 -23.65 -4.65
C LYS A 411 12.00 -22.92 -5.06
N HIS A 412 11.88 -22.62 -6.37
CA HIS A 412 10.65 -22.07 -6.92
C HIS A 412 9.49 -23.07 -6.76
N VAL A 413 8.37 -22.59 -6.22
CA VAL A 413 7.11 -23.34 -6.14
C VAL A 413 6.46 -23.28 -7.53
N PRO A 414 6.31 -24.41 -8.24
CA PRO A 414 5.87 -24.42 -9.64
C PRO A 414 4.56 -23.66 -9.84
N GLY A 415 4.56 -22.70 -10.77
CA GLY A 415 3.39 -21.92 -11.13
C GLY A 415 2.92 -20.91 -10.08
N MET A 416 3.65 -20.73 -8.98
CA MET A 416 3.29 -19.77 -7.92
C MET A 416 4.15 -18.50 -8.03
N TYR A 417 3.46 -17.35 -8.07
CA TYR A 417 4.08 -16.04 -8.22
C TYR A 417 3.43 -15.02 -7.27
N CYS A 418 4.11 -13.92 -7.01
CA CYS A 418 3.55 -12.82 -6.20
C CYS A 418 3.97 -11.46 -6.77
N ALA A 419 3.12 -10.44 -6.57
CA ALA A 419 3.34 -9.07 -7.02
C ALA A 419 2.84 -8.05 -6.00
N GLY A 420 3.39 -6.85 -6.04
CA GLY A 420 2.97 -5.74 -5.19
C GLY A 420 3.39 -5.88 -3.73
N TRP A 421 2.53 -5.42 -2.82
CA TRP A 421 2.89 -5.33 -1.41
C TRP A 421 3.05 -6.68 -0.72
N VAL A 422 2.35 -7.71 -1.14
CA VAL A 422 2.56 -9.06 -0.61
C VAL A 422 3.90 -9.68 -1.04
N LYS A 423 4.50 -9.17 -2.14
CA LYS A 423 5.84 -9.55 -2.62
C LYS A 423 6.97 -8.80 -1.90
N ARG A 424 6.89 -7.46 -1.82
CA ARG A 424 8.01 -6.59 -1.40
C ARG A 424 7.79 -5.84 -0.09
N GLY A 425 6.66 -6.10 0.58
CA GLY A 425 6.21 -5.31 1.71
C GLY A 425 5.49 -4.02 1.31
N PRO A 426 4.72 -3.43 2.24
CA PRO A 426 3.86 -2.26 1.97
C PRO A 426 4.66 -0.96 1.92
N THR A 427 5.52 -0.83 0.92
CA THR A 427 6.37 0.34 0.71
C THR A 427 6.18 0.92 -0.69
N GLY A 428 6.43 2.21 -0.84
CA GLY A 428 6.33 2.92 -2.10
C GLY A 428 4.91 3.33 -2.48
N VAL A 429 4.77 3.85 -3.68
CA VAL A 429 3.53 4.39 -4.26
C VAL A 429 3.04 3.52 -5.42
N ILE A 430 1.87 3.85 -6.01
CA ILE A 430 1.30 3.09 -7.14
C ILE A 430 2.28 2.93 -8.30
N ALA A 431 3.07 3.97 -8.62
CA ALA A 431 4.08 3.91 -9.69
C ALA A 431 5.12 2.80 -9.46
N SER A 432 5.64 2.65 -8.24
CA SER A 432 6.57 1.56 -7.91
C SER A 432 5.91 0.16 -7.94
N THR A 433 4.60 0.11 -7.82
CA THR A 433 3.82 -1.13 -7.95
C THR A 433 3.69 -1.56 -9.41
N LEU A 434 3.66 -0.60 -10.35
CA LEU A 434 3.65 -0.88 -11.79
C LEU A 434 4.92 -1.64 -12.21
N ASP A 435 6.10 -1.11 -11.90
CA ASP A 435 7.38 -1.74 -12.25
C ASP A 435 7.51 -3.14 -11.65
N ASP A 436 7.09 -3.29 -10.39
CA ASP A 436 7.12 -4.56 -9.69
C ASP A 436 6.18 -5.61 -10.33
N ALA A 437 4.94 -5.21 -10.65
CA ALA A 437 3.96 -6.06 -11.30
C ALA A 437 4.37 -6.46 -12.72
N PHE A 438 4.98 -5.53 -13.47
CA PHE A 438 5.53 -5.80 -14.80
C PHE A 438 6.66 -6.83 -14.72
N THR A 439 7.55 -6.69 -13.75
CA THR A 439 8.63 -7.65 -13.51
C THR A 439 8.08 -9.06 -13.27
N THR A 440 7.03 -9.18 -12.47
CA THR A 440 6.38 -10.47 -12.19
C THR A 440 5.69 -11.04 -13.43
N ALA A 441 4.96 -10.23 -14.18
CA ALA A 441 4.32 -10.69 -15.42
C ALA A 441 5.33 -11.11 -16.50
N ASP A 442 6.43 -10.37 -16.64
CA ASP A 442 7.51 -10.70 -17.59
C ASP A 442 8.17 -12.04 -17.24
N ILE A 443 8.34 -12.37 -15.95
CA ILE A 443 8.90 -13.66 -15.57
C ILE A 443 7.91 -14.79 -15.77
N VAL A 444 6.61 -14.61 -15.54
CA VAL A 444 5.58 -15.60 -15.86
C VAL A 444 5.58 -15.91 -17.35
N ALA A 445 5.62 -14.88 -18.21
CA ALA A 445 5.68 -15.05 -19.66
C ALA A 445 6.94 -15.81 -20.10
N ARG A 446 8.11 -15.44 -19.57
CA ARG A 446 9.38 -16.11 -19.85
C ARG A 446 9.34 -17.57 -19.43
N ASP A 447 8.91 -17.86 -18.21
CA ASP A 447 8.81 -19.23 -17.70
C ASP A 447 7.89 -20.09 -18.57
N TRP A 448 6.81 -19.49 -19.10
CA TRP A 448 5.92 -20.16 -20.05
C TRP A 448 6.62 -20.47 -21.37
N GLU A 449 7.31 -19.51 -21.95
CA GLU A 449 8.06 -19.66 -23.21
C GLU A 449 9.22 -20.67 -23.09
N GLU A 450 9.93 -20.66 -21.94
CA GLU A 450 11.07 -21.55 -21.68
C GLU A 450 10.64 -22.97 -21.26
N GLY A 451 9.34 -23.21 -21.07
CA GLY A 451 8.84 -24.53 -20.67
C GLY A 451 9.12 -24.87 -19.21
N THR A 452 9.33 -23.87 -18.35
CA THR A 452 9.48 -24.05 -16.91
C THR A 452 8.29 -24.80 -16.33
N ARG A 453 8.49 -25.52 -15.22
CA ARG A 453 7.44 -26.30 -14.57
C ARG A 453 6.39 -25.39 -13.94
N PHE A 454 5.15 -25.57 -14.31
CA PHE A 454 3.95 -24.91 -13.77
C PHE A 454 3.16 -25.84 -12.84
N ILE A 455 1.99 -25.39 -12.37
CA ILE A 455 1.10 -26.23 -11.56
C ILE A 455 0.70 -27.44 -12.40
N GLU A 456 0.84 -28.64 -11.84
CA GLU A 456 0.47 -29.89 -12.50
C GLU A 456 -1.06 -30.08 -12.56
N GLY A 457 -1.54 -30.84 -13.53
CA GLY A 457 -2.93 -31.16 -13.71
C GLY A 457 -3.28 -31.31 -15.20
N GLU A 458 -4.11 -32.29 -15.50
CA GLU A 458 -4.42 -32.67 -16.89
C GLU A 458 -5.33 -31.65 -17.60
N ARG A 459 -6.23 -30.98 -16.86
CA ARG A 459 -7.20 -30.07 -17.42
C ARG A 459 -7.20 -28.72 -16.68
N LYS A 460 -6.82 -27.66 -17.38
CA LYS A 460 -6.85 -26.28 -16.86
C LYS A 460 -8.14 -25.61 -17.34
N GLY A 461 -9.21 -25.77 -16.56
CA GLY A 461 -10.54 -25.27 -16.93
C GLY A 461 -10.78 -23.79 -16.62
N GLY A 462 -9.88 -23.14 -15.88
CA GLY A 462 -10.00 -21.73 -15.51
C GLY A 462 -11.31 -21.42 -14.79
N TRP A 463 -11.82 -20.22 -15.03
CA TRP A 463 -13.09 -19.77 -14.44
C TRP A 463 -14.27 -20.69 -14.70
N GLY A 464 -14.33 -21.34 -15.86
CA GLY A 464 -15.45 -22.24 -16.19
C GLY A 464 -15.64 -23.39 -15.19
N GLU A 465 -14.54 -23.91 -14.63
CA GLU A 465 -14.60 -24.96 -13.60
C GLU A 465 -14.69 -24.34 -12.18
N VAL A 466 -13.90 -23.30 -11.92
CA VAL A 466 -13.91 -22.65 -10.61
C VAL A 466 -15.27 -22.02 -10.28
N ARG A 467 -15.97 -21.49 -11.28
CA ARG A 467 -17.31 -20.94 -11.12
C ARG A 467 -18.29 -21.96 -10.51
N ARG A 468 -18.23 -23.22 -10.93
CA ARG A 468 -19.09 -24.27 -10.34
C ARG A 468 -18.81 -24.49 -8.86
N VAL A 469 -17.53 -24.40 -8.47
CA VAL A 469 -17.15 -24.48 -7.05
C VAL A 469 -17.67 -23.27 -6.27
N VAL A 470 -17.54 -22.07 -6.83
CA VAL A 470 -18.02 -20.81 -6.25
C VAL A 470 -19.53 -20.86 -6.03
N GLU A 471 -20.29 -21.24 -7.08
CA GLU A 471 -21.75 -21.35 -7.03
C GLU A 471 -22.20 -22.48 -6.09
N GLY A 472 -21.53 -23.62 -6.10
CA GLY A 472 -21.80 -24.74 -5.19
C GLY A 472 -21.56 -24.42 -3.72
N ARG A 473 -20.78 -23.38 -3.42
CA ARG A 473 -20.56 -22.86 -2.07
C ARG A 473 -21.50 -21.71 -1.69
N GLY A 474 -22.46 -21.38 -2.56
CA GLY A 474 -23.41 -20.30 -2.34
C GLY A 474 -22.79 -18.89 -2.43
N ILE A 475 -21.60 -18.75 -3.04
CA ILE A 475 -20.95 -17.44 -3.19
C ILE A 475 -21.61 -16.69 -4.35
N ARG A 476 -22.23 -15.55 -4.05
CA ARG A 476 -22.77 -14.61 -5.06
C ARG A 476 -21.60 -13.82 -5.66
N TRP A 477 -21.00 -14.33 -6.71
CA TRP A 477 -19.93 -13.62 -7.42
C TRP A 477 -20.46 -12.45 -8.27
N VAL A 478 -19.59 -11.48 -8.55
CA VAL A 478 -19.88 -10.27 -9.32
C VAL A 478 -18.93 -10.20 -10.52
N GLY A 479 -19.51 -10.17 -11.73
CA GLY A 479 -18.75 -10.01 -12.96
C GLY A 479 -18.45 -8.54 -13.28
N TRP A 480 -17.63 -8.33 -14.35
CA TRP A 480 -17.24 -6.96 -14.73
C TRP A 480 -18.43 -6.06 -15.08
N ARG A 481 -19.42 -6.56 -15.85
CA ARG A 481 -20.62 -5.79 -16.21
C ARG A 481 -21.50 -5.45 -15.00
N GLU A 482 -21.54 -6.33 -14.02
CA GLU A 482 -22.26 -6.06 -12.77
C GLU A 482 -21.51 -5.00 -11.94
N TRP A 483 -20.19 -5.05 -11.89
CA TRP A 483 -19.41 -3.96 -11.33
C TRP A 483 -19.69 -2.62 -12.01
N GLU A 484 -19.76 -2.57 -13.34
CA GLU A 484 -20.08 -1.35 -14.08
C GLU A 484 -21.44 -0.78 -13.66
N ARG A 485 -22.43 -1.62 -13.34
CA ARG A 485 -23.73 -1.16 -12.79
C ARG A 485 -23.57 -0.53 -11.41
N ILE A 486 -22.77 -1.14 -10.52
CA ILE A 486 -22.48 -0.55 -9.21
C ILE A 486 -21.79 0.81 -9.38
N ASP A 487 -20.79 0.90 -10.28
CA ASP A 487 -20.05 2.13 -10.57
C ASP A 487 -20.97 3.26 -11.07
N GLU A 488 -21.91 2.94 -11.96
CA GLU A 488 -22.87 3.93 -12.47
C GLU A 488 -23.79 4.46 -11.37
N VAL A 489 -24.35 3.59 -10.52
CA VAL A 489 -25.17 4.02 -9.37
C VAL A 489 -24.38 4.91 -8.41
N GLU A 490 -23.12 4.59 -8.13
CA GLU A 490 -22.27 5.44 -7.29
C GLU A 490 -22.01 6.82 -7.93
N ARG A 491 -21.82 6.86 -9.25
CA ARG A 491 -21.63 8.10 -10.00
C ARG A 491 -22.91 8.94 -10.04
N GLU A 492 -24.08 8.31 -10.21
CA GLU A 492 -25.38 8.99 -10.16
C GLU A 492 -25.65 9.59 -8.80
N ARG A 493 -25.43 8.82 -7.73
CA ARG A 493 -25.54 9.31 -6.35
C ARG A 493 -24.57 10.48 -6.10
N GLY A 494 -23.36 10.40 -6.65
CA GLY A 494 -22.39 11.49 -6.57
C GLY A 494 -22.84 12.74 -7.31
N ARG A 495 -23.29 12.62 -8.56
CA ARG A 495 -23.81 13.74 -9.37
C ARG A 495 -24.94 14.47 -8.66
N ALA A 496 -25.87 13.73 -8.06
CA ALA A 496 -26.98 14.29 -7.29
C ALA A 496 -26.54 15.12 -6.07
N ARG A 497 -25.30 14.95 -5.61
CA ARG A 497 -24.70 15.64 -4.46
C ARG A 497 -23.55 16.60 -4.84
N GLY A 498 -23.32 16.83 -6.13
CA GLY A 498 -22.20 17.65 -6.61
C GLY A 498 -20.81 17.03 -6.40
N LYS A 499 -20.73 15.70 -6.31
CA LYS A 499 -19.49 14.92 -6.09
C LYS A 499 -19.11 14.11 -7.33
N VAL A 500 -17.87 13.70 -7.41
CA VAL A 500 -17.39 12.78 -8.46
C VAL A 500 -18.13 11.43 -8.37
N ARG A 501 -18.31 10.93 -7.18
CA ARG A 501 -19.08 9.71 -6.85
C ARG A 501 -19.44 9.66 -5.37
N GLU A 502 -20.47 8.91 -5.04
CA GLU A 502 -20.78 8.50 -3.67
C GLU A 502 -20.70 6.98 -3.59
N LYS A 503 -19.65 6.48 -2.95
CA LYS A 503 -19.37 5.03 -2.86
C LYS A 503 -20.39 4.33 -1.96
N ILE A 504 -20.84 3.18 -2.39
CA ILE A 504 -21.64 2.28 -1.57
C ILE A 504 -20.72 1.63 -0.52
N ARG A 505 -21.06 1.75 0.75
CA ARG A 505 -20.21 1.39 1.88
C ARG A 505 -20.46 0.00 2.46
N ARG A 506 -21.46 -0.74 1.95
CA ARG A 506 -21.78 -2.09 2.42
C ARG A 506 -21.88 -3.05 1.25
N VAL A 507 -21.32 -4.24 1.43
CA VAL A 507 -21.34 -5.28 0.40
C VAL A 507 -22.77 -5.68 0.05
N GLU A 508 -23.63 -5.83 1.08
CA GLU A 508 -25.03 -6.20 0.91
C GLU A 508 -25.79 -5.16 0.08
N GLU A 509 -25.46 -3.87 0.24
CA GLU A 509 -26.08 -2.78 -0.55
C GLU A 509 -25.57 -2.78 -1.99
N MET A 510 -24.26 -3.10 -2.21
CA MET A 510 -23.73 -3.27 -3.55
C MET A 510 -24.43 -4.41 -4.29
N LEU A 511 -24.67 -5.53 -3.61
CA LEU A 511 -25.37 -6.68 -4.19
C LEU A 511 -26.85 -6.36 -4.48
N LYS A 512 -27.54 -5.64 -3.59
CA LYS A 512 -28.92 -5.19 -3.83
C LYS A 512 -29.08 -4.35 -5.09
N VAL A 513 -28.08 -3.55 -5.46
CA VAL A 513 -28.08 -2.79 -6.74
C VAL A 513 -28.11 -3.72 -7.96
N LEU A 514 -27.64 -4.94 -7.81
CA LEU A 514 -27.56 -5.91 -8.91
C LEU A 514 -28.84 -6.77 -9.03
N ASP A 515 -29.55 -6.94 -7.93
CA ASP A 515 -30.74 -7.78 -7.84
C ASP A 515 -32.04 -7.00 -8.16
N GLY A 516 -31.99 -5.66 -8.21
CA GLY A 516 -33.10 -4.78 -8.59
C GLY A 516 -32.90 -4.17 -9.95
#